data_cf480d4f8224b0fedcab7dd12e44364c
#
_entry.id   cf480d4f8224b0fedcab7dd12e44364c
#
_cell.length_a   1.000
_cell.length_b   1.000
_cell.length_c   1.000
_cell.angle_alpha   90.00
_cell.angle_beta   90.00
_cell.angle_gamma   90.00
#
_symmetry.space_group_name_H-M   'P 1'
#
loop_
_entity.id
_entity.type
_entity.pdbx_description
1 polymer ?
#
loop_
_entity_poly.entity_id
_entity_poly.type
_entity_poly.pdbx_seq_one_letter_code
_entity_poly.pdbx_strand_id
1 'polypeptide(L)'
;MGLTSANLKFILKKSKKYKFKGPVMTFGNQDIYAYEDDIKKWAKNENIFLKSPRVILYSTSGDVSKINKETKKYIHAKTFFEFIGINKNNYYDIDKFPFDKPRIIHDLQYPIDSKFHNFFNLVIDSGTLEHIFDIRSVMENIVRITKRGGFVLQFIPAQNFLNHGFYQFSPTLFYDFYTSNGFEIIESYIVEVRGNKDRFYYYNF
;
A
#
# COMPACT_ATOMS: atom_id res chain seq x y z
N MET A 1 4.65 -2.25 9.43
CA MET A 1 3.86 -2.50 8.20
C MET A 1 4.67 -2.09 7.00
N GLY A 2 4.49 -2.74 5.83
CA GLY A 2 5.29 -2.34 4.70
C GLY A 2 4.95 -3.07 3.41
N LEU A 3 5.38 -2.46 2.31
CA LEU A 3 5.25 -3.01 0.97
C LEU A 3 6.40 -3.97 0.70
N THR A 4 6.09 -5.25 0.65
CA THR A 4 7.05 -6.31 0.31
C THR A 4 7.50 -6.21 -1.14
N SER A 5 8.58 -6.91 -1.50
CA SER A 5 9.04 -6.99 -2.90
C SER A 5 7.93 -7.48 -3.85
N ALA A 6 7.05 -8.38 -3.38
CA ALA A 6 5.92 -8.87 -4.17
C ALA A 6 4.88 -7.77 -4.41
N ASN A 7 4.51 -7.04 -3.34
CA ASN A 7 3.56 -5.93 -3.43
C ASN A 7 4.09 -4.82 -4.36
N LEU A 8 5.37 -4.49 -4.26
CA LEU A 8 6.01 -3.46 -5.09
C LEU A 8 6.03 -3.85 -6.58
N LYS A 9 6.40 -5.09 -6.90
CA LYS A 9 6.34 -5.62 -8.27
C LYS A 9 4.91 -5.59 -8.81
N PHE A 10 3.94 -5.98 -7.96
CA PHE A 10 2.52 -5.92 -8.33
C PHE A 10 2.10 -4.48 -8.65
N ILE A 11 2.39 -3.52 -7.77
CA ILE A 11 2.07 -2.10 -8.00
C ILE A 11 2.74 -1.58 -9.27
N LEU A 12 4.02 -1.89 -9.49
CA LEU A 12 4.72 -1.52 -10.74
C LEU A 12 3.99 -2.03 -11.97
N LYS A 13 3.67 -3.33 -12.01
CA LYS A 13 2.96 -3.94 -13.14
C LYS A 13 1.59 -3.31 -13.37
N LYS A 14 0.84 -3.06 -12.27
CA LYS A 14 -0.49 -2.45 -12.35
C LYS A 14 -0.43 -0.96 -12.71
N SER A 15 0.62 -0.24 -12.31
CA SER A 15 0.81 1.17 -12.70
C SER A 15 0.97 1.33 -14.22
N LYS A 16 1.61 0.38 -14.90
CA LYS A 16 1.69 0.34 -16.36
C LYS A 16 0.32 0.17 -17.02
N LYS A 17 -0.49 -0.76 -16.49
CA LYS A 17 -1.83 -1.07 -17.03
C LYS A 17 -2.84 0.05 -16.76
N TYR A 18 -2.92 0.49 -15.51
CA TYR A 18 -3.97 1.41 -15.04
C TYR A 18 -3.52 2.87 -14.95
N LYS A 19 -2.23 3.16 -15.20
CA LYS A 19 -1.66 4.51 -15.21
C LYS A 19 -2.02 5.30 -13.94
N PHE A 20 -1.71 4.72 -12.78
CA PHE A 20 -2.00 5.34 -11.49
C PHE A 20 -1.55 6.79 -11.41
N LYS A 21 -2.38 7.62 -10.79
CA LYS A 21 -2.13 9.06 -10.60
C LYS A 21 -2.27 9.40 -9.12
N GLY A 22 -1.63 10.49 -8.71
CA GLY A 22 -1.89 11.08 -7.41
C GLY A 22 -3.14 11.96 -7.39
N PRO A 23 -3.63 12.34 -6.20
CA PRO A 23 -3.09 11.98 -4.89
C PRO A 23 -3.19 10.49 -4.55
N VAL A 24 -2.16 9.98 -3.85
CA VAL A 24 -2.15 8.62 -3.30
C VAL A 24 -2.20 8.69 -1.77
N MET A 25 -2.97 7.81 -1.15
CA MET A 25 -3.03 7.58 0.28
C MET A 25 -2.49 6.19 0.59
N THR A 26 -1.59 6.09 1.58
CA THR A 26 -1.23 4.81 2.20
C THR A 26 -1.70 4.78 3.65
N PHE A 27 -2.25 3.66 4.08
CA PHE A 27 -2.59 3.42 5.47
C PHE A 27 -1.36 2.93 6.21
N GLY A 28 -1.00 3.65 7.26
CA GLY A 28 0.29 3.54 7.93
C GLY A 28 1.45 4.12 7.12
N ASN A 29 2.53 4.45 7.81
CA ASN A 29 3.79 4.75 7.15
C ASN A 29 4.36 3.45 6.57
N GLN A 30 4.38 3.33 5.25
CA GLN A 30 4.76 2.11 4.57
C GLN A 30 6.28 2.00 4.42
N ASP A 31 6.88 1.03 5.09
CA ASP A 31 8.25 0.60 4.81
C ASP A 31 8.34 -0.01 3.41
N ILE A 32 9.34 0.38 2.65
CA ILE A 32 9.61 -0.17 1.32
C ILE A 32 10.75 -1.19 1.44
N TYR A 33 10.43 -2.48 1.37
CA TYR A 33 11.43 -3.54 1.44
C TYR A 33 12.11 -3.79 0.09
N ALA A 34 12.70 -2.72 -0.47
CA ALA A 34 13.46 -2.77 -1.71
C ALA A 34 14.50 -1.66 -1.79
N TYR A 35 15.57 -1.94 -2.53
CA TYR A 35 16.58 -0.97 -2.93
C TYR A 35 16.22 -0.32 -4.26
N GLU A 36 16.82 0.81 -4.56
CA GLU A 36 16.64 1.50 -5.84
C GLU A 36 16.96 0.60 -7.03
N ASP A 37 18.06 -0.17 -6.95
CA ASP A 37 18.47 -1.09 -8.00
C ASP A 37 17.47 -2.21 -8.25
N ASP A 38 16.79 -2.69 -7.19
CA ASP A 38 15.73 -3.69 -7.32
C ASP A 38 14.56 -3.14 -8.11
N ILE A 39 14.10 -1.93 -7.77
CA ILE A 39 12.99 -1.28 -8.49
C ILE A 39 13.34 -1.08 -9.97
N LYS A 40 14.54 -0.59 -10.26
CA LYS A 40 15.01 -0.40 -11.64
C LYS A 40 15.06 -1.74 -12.40
N LYS A 41 15.58 -2.78 -11.77
CA LYS A 41 15.65 -4.13 -12.34
C LYS A 41 14.25 -4.69 -12.64
N TRP A 42 13.31 -4.57 -11.70
CA TRP A 42 11.94 -5.06 -11.90
C TRP A 42 11.23 -4.27 -12.99
N ALA A 43 11.37 -2.96 -13.00
CA ALA A 43 10.77 -2.11 -14.04
C ALA A 43 11.32 -2.45 -15.44
N LYS A 44 12.63 -2.69 -15.57
CA LYS A 44 13.25 -3.13 -16.82
C LYS A 44 12.67 -4.45 -17.31
N ASN A 45 12.52 -5.43 -16.41
CA ASN A 45 11.97 -6.75 -16.76
C ASN A 45 10.51 -6.67 -17.26
N GLU A 46 9.74 -5.71 -16.77
CA GLU A 46 8.33 -5.49 -17.14
C GLU A 46 8.18 -4.43 -18.24
N ASN A 47 9.28 -3.92 -18.81
CA ASN A 47 9.26 -2.81 -19.78
C ASN A 47 8.48 -1.59 -19.27
N ILE A 48 8.74 -1.19 -18.02
CA ILE A 48 8.15 -0.03 -17.38
C ILE A 48 9.16 1.11 -17.38
N PHE A 49 8.74 2.26 -17.92
CA PHE A 49 9.55 3.47 -17.88
C PHE A 49 9.39 4.16 -16.53
N LEU A 50 10.49 4.25 -15.78
CA LEU A 50 10.53 4.95 -14.50
C LEU A 50 10.88 6.43 -14.68
N LYS A 51 10.31 7.28 -13.86
CA LYS A 51 10.83 8.64 -13.65
C LYS A 51 12.14 8.57 -12.86
N SER A 52 12.93 9.63 -12.89
CA SER A 52 14.20 9.71 -12.16
C SER A 52 14.11 10.77 -11.06
N PRO A 53 13.44 10.48 -9.94
CA PRO A 53 13.34 11.41 -8.82
C PRO A 53 14.68 11.51 -8.07
N ARG A 54 14.80 12.55 -7.24
CA ARG A 54 15.81 12.57 -6.19
C ARG A 54 15.48 11.49 -5.17
N VAL A 55 16.32 10.49 -5.04
CA VAL A 55 16.09 9.35 -4.14
C VAL A 55 16.15 9.80 -2.69
N ILE A 56 15.09 9.54 -1.94
CA ILE A 56 15.05 9.69 -0.49
C ILE A 56 15.22 8.29 0.10
N LEU A 57 16.25 8.13 0.90
CA LEU A 57 16.53 6.89 1.61
C LEU A 57 15.84 6.91 2.98
N TYR A 58 15.28 5.78 3.34
CA TYR A 58 14.63 5.57 4.62
C TYR A 58 15.55 4.82 5.57
N SER A 59 15.63 5.29 6.81
CA SER A 59 16.18 4.47 7.89
C SER A 59 14.98 3.85 8.62
N THR A 60 14.78 2.55 8.47
CA THR A 60 13.74 1.83 9.22
C THR A 60 13.84 2.16 10.71
N SER A 61 12.73 2.59 11.30
CA SER A 61 12.64 2.99 12.71
C SER A 61 12.69 1.81 13.70
N GLY A 62 12.92 0.60 13.23
CA GLY A 62 12.82 -0.58 14.08
C GLY A 62 14.04 -1.49 14.06
N ASP A 63 15.09 -1.24 14.68
CA ASP A 63 16.26 -2.05 14.95
C ASP A 63 17.56 -1.55 14.29
N VAL A 64 17.96 -0.38 14.75
CA VAL A 64 19.23 0.25 14.37
C VAL A 64 20.45 -0.62 14.75
N SER A 65 20.28 -1.63 15.61
CA SER A 65 21.38 -2.50 16.09
C SER A 65 21.89 -3.50 15.03
N LYS A 66 21.13 -3.74 13.96
CA LYS A 66 21.51 -4.67 12.88
C LYS A 66 22.01 -4.00 11.60
N ILE A 67 22.10 -2.67 11.58
CA ILE A 67 22.60 -1.95 10.42
C ILE A 67 24.13 -1.98 10.45
N ASN A 68 24.72 -2.93 9.77
CA ASN A 68 26.16 -2.90 9.44
C ASN A 68 26.43 -1.63 8.60
N LYS A 69 27.55 -0.94 8.86
CA LYS A 69 27.92 0.35 8.24
C LYS A 69 28.02 0.37 6.70
N GLU A 70 27.90 -0.78 6.06
CA GLU A 70 27.95 -0.96 4.60
C GLU A 70 26.57 -1.21 3.95
N THR A 71 25.45 -1.17 4.70
CA THR A 71 24.16 -1.57 4.18
C THR A 71 23.55 -0.50 3.29
N LYS A 72 23.24 -0.88 2.07
CA LYS A 72 22.33 -0.14 1.19
C LYS A 72 21.04 0.15 1.97
N LYS A 73 20.63 1.41 2.02
CA LYS A 73 19.38 1.80 2.66
C LYS A 73 18.21 1.57 1.72
N TYR A 74 17.09 1.11 2.26
CA TYR A 74 15.84 1.04 1.52
C TYR A 74 15.39 2.43 1.06
N ILE A 75 14.64 2.49 -0.04
CA ILE A 75 14.07 3.75 -0.51
C ILE A 75 12.83 4.12 0.31
N HIS A 76 12.53 5.40 0.40
CA HIS A 76 11.30 5.88 1.03
C HIS A 76 10.10 5.66 0.08
N ALA A 77 8.90 5.45 0.64
CA ALA A 77 7.66 5.28 -0.13
C ALA A 77 7.43 6.42 -1.13
N LYS A 78 7.69 7.67 -0.75
CA LYS A 78 7.61 8.83 -1.67
C LYS A 78 8.46 8.63 -2.93
N THR A 79 9.68 8.09 -2.78
CA THR A 79 10.56 7.80 -3.92
C THR A 79 9.97 6.71 -4.82
N PHE A 80 9.42 5.65 -4.23
CA PHE A 80 8.78 4.59 -5.02
C PHE A 80 7.62 5.13 -5.87
N PHE A 81 6.76 5.95 -5.27
CA PHE A 81 5.64 6.54 -5.99
C PHE A 81 6.09 7.57 -7.05
N GLU A 82 7.18 8.29 -6.80
CA GLU A 82 7.77 9.16 -7.84
C GLU A 82 8.35 8.38 -9.01
N PHE A 83 8.95 7.20 -8.79
CA PHE A 83 9.39 6.33 -9.89
C PHE A 83 8.24 5.98 -10.85
N ILE A 84 7.05 5.75 -10.35
CA ILE A 84 5.86 5.46 -11.17
C ILE A 84 5.10 6.70 -11.63
N GLY A 85 5.67 7.90 -11.42
CA GLY A 85 5.15 9.16 -11.96
C GLY A 85 4.19 9.93 -11.03
N ILE A 86 4.05 9.52 -9.77
CA ILE A 86 3.25 10.25 -8.79
C ILE A 86 4.16 11.23 -8.03
N ASN A 87 3.90 12.55 -8.15
CA ASN A 87 4.69 13.57 -7.49
C ASN A 87 4.66 13.38 -5.97
N LYS A 88 5.81 13.55 -5.29
CA LYS A 88 5.95 13.42 -3.84
C LYS A 88 4.98 14.28 -3.02
N ASN A 89 4.60 15.45 -3.54
CA ASN A 89 3.62 16.33 -2.89
C ASN A 89 2.20 15.77 -2.94
N ASN A 90 1.95 14.79 -3.80
CA ASN A 90 0.71 14.04 -3.93
C ASN A 90 0.74 12.68 -3.22
N TYR A 91 1.77 12.42 -2.41
CA TYR A 91 1.84 11.28 -1.51
C TYR A 91 1.36 11.67 -0.13
N TYR A 92 0.45 10.91 0.41
CA TYR A 92 -0.12 11.04 1.74
C TYR A 92 -0.02 9.69 2.45
N ASP A 93 0.35 9.75 3.69
CA ASP A 93 0.32 8.65 4.64
C ASP A 93 -0.52 9.06 5.86
N ILE A 94 -1.27 8.12 6.40
CA ILE A 94 -2.13 8.33 7.56
C ILE A 94 -1.77 7.32 8.63
N ASP A 95 -1.55 7.77 9.85
CA ASP A 95 -1.30 6.91 10.99
C ASP A 95 -1.97 7.49 12.25
N LYS A 96 -2.29 6.62 13.19
CA LYS A 96 -2.82 7.02 14.49
C LYS A 96 -1.74 7.72 15.35
N PHE A 97 -0.48 7.33 15.16
CA PHE A 97 0.64 7.78 15.99
C PHE A 97 1.58 8.74 15.24
N PRO A 98 2.15 9.74 15.94
CA PRO A 98 3.02 10.74 15.31
C PRO A 98 4.47 10.27 15.10
N PHE A 99 4.84 9.05 15.51
CA PHE A 99 6.25 8.61 15.61
C PHE A 99 7.01 8.70 14.28
N ASP A 100 6.41 8.26 13.20
CA ASP A 100 7.02 8.29 11.86
C ASP A 100 6.67 9.56 11.07
N LYS A 101 6.13 10.57 11.75
CA LYS A 101 5.74 11.85 11.17
C LYS A 101 4.85 11.70 9.93
N PRO A 102 3.74 10.94 10.03
CA PRO A 102 2.82 10.79 8.91
C PRO A 102 2.26 12.17 8.53
N ARG A 103 1.89 12.33 7.28
CA ARG A 103 1.29 13.58 6.80
C ARG A 103 -0.07 13.85 7.44
N ILE A 104 -0.79 12.79 7.83
CA ILE A 104 -2.07 12.87 8.51
C ILE A 104 -2.00 12.01 9.76
N ILE A 105 -2.20 12.62 10.93
CA ILE A 105 -2.35 11.91 12.19
C ILE A 105 -3.85 11.76 12.44
N HIS A 106 -4.35 10.51 12.38
CA HIS A 106 -5.76 10.23 12.55
C HIS A 106 -6.00 8.76 12.89
N ASP A 107 -6.90 8.49 13.81
CA ASP A 107 -7.37 7.13 14.10
C ASP A 107 -8.49 6.75 13.13
N LEU A 108 -8.22 5.77 12.27
CA LEU A 108 -9.15 5.32 11.24
C LEU A 108 -10.44 4.69 11.75
N GLN A 109 -10.56 4.45 13.06
CA GLN A 109 -11.83 4.05 13.68
C GLN A 109 -12.86 5.19 13.72
N TYR A 110 -12.43 6.43 13.49
CA TYR A 110 -13.31 7.59 13.40
C TYR A 110 -13.44 8.09 11.97
N PRO A 111 -14.55 8.79 11.64
CA PRO A 111 -14.72 9.37 10.32
C PRO A 111 -13.58 10.31 9.95
N ILE A 112 -13.03 10.13 8.78
CA ILE A 112 -11.96 11.00 8.26
C ILE A 112 -12.52 12.39 7.89
N ASP A 113 -11.69 13.42 8.02
CA ASP A 113 -12.04 14.82 7.68
C ASP A 113 -12.62 14.91 6.26
N SER A 114 -13.75 15.58 6.13
CA SER A 114 -14.51 15.74 4.86
C SER A 114 -13.69 16.39 3.74
N LYS A 115 -12.65 17.16 4.05
CA LYS A 115 -11.74 17.70 3.02
C LYS A 115 -11.02 16.63 2.21
N PHE A 116 -10.96 15.39 2.71
CA PHE A 116 -10.39 14.24 2.02
C PHE A 116 -11.42 13.37 1.30
N HIS A 117 -12.73 13.68 1.40
CA HIS A 117 -13.76 12.93 0.69
C HIS A 117 -13.58 13.08 -0.82
N ASN A 118 -13.70 11.97 -1.55
CA ASN A 118 -13.56 11.91 -3.01
C ASN A 118 -12.26 12.59 -3.52
N PHE A 119 -11.15 12.39 -2.79
CA PHE A 119 -9.91 13.12 -3.04
C PHE A 119 -8.81 12.25 -3.65
N PHE A 120 -8.62 11.01 -3.19
CA PHE A 120 -7.48 10.17 -3.58
C PHE A 120 -7.78 9.35 -4.84
N ASN A 121 -6.90 9.44 -5.83
CA ASN A 121 -6.96 8.59 -7.02
C ASN A 121 -6.46 7.15 -6.76
N LEU A 122 -5.69 6.96 -5.71
CA LEU A 122 -5.16 5.66 -5.31
C LEU A 122 -5.12 5.58 -3.78
N VAL A 123 -5.79 4.57 -3.23
CA VAL A 123 -5.74 4.25 -1.79
C VAL A 123 -5.10 2.89 -1.64
N ILE A 124 -4.10 2.78 -0.78
CA ILE A 124 -3.37 1.53 -0.54
C ILE A 124 -3.41 1.19 0.93
N ASP A 125 -3.90 0.01 1.23
CA ASP A 125 -3.81 -0.61 2.53
C ASP A 125 -2.91 -1.85 2.42
N SER A 126 -1.81 -1.86 3.15
CA SER A 126 -0.88 -2.98 3.19
C SER A 126 -0.58 -3.35 4.63
N GLY A 127 -1.46 -4.16 5.18
CA GLY A 127 -1.31 -4.67 6.54
C GLY A 127 -1.71 -3.67 7.63
N THR A 128 -2.75 -2.86 7.42
CA THR A 128 -3.27 -1.96 8.46
C THR A 128 -4.64 -2.41 8.98
N LEU A 129 -5.54 -2.79 8.09
CA LEU A 129 -6.93 -3.12 8.42
C LEU A 129 -7.04 -4.21 9.49
N GLU A 130 -6.20 -5.24 9.43
CA GLU A 130 -6.20 -6.35 10.38
C GLU A 130 -5.81 -5.97 11.81
N HIS A 131 -5.22 -4.79 12.00
CA HIS A 131 -4.80 -4.27 13.31
C HIS A 131 -5.80 -3.27 13.90
N ILE A 132 -6.91 -2.99 13.23
CA ILE A 132 -7.93 -2.06 13.69
C ILE A 132 -9.20 -2.82 14.05
N PHE A 133 -9.69 -2.63 15.28
CA PHE A 133 -10.83 -3.40 15.78
C PHE A 133 -12.13 -3.06 15.04
N ASP A 134 -12.42 -1.79 14.82
CA ASP A 134 -13.58 -1.35 14.03
C ASP A 134 -13.25 -1.30 12.53
N ILE A 135 -13.23 -2.48 11.91
CA ILE A 135 -12.97 -2.63 10.47
C ILE A 135 -14.02 -1.93 9.60
N ARG A 136 -15.27 -1.83 10.07
CA ARG A 136 -16.34 -1.16 9.36
C ARG A 136 -15.99 0.30 9.11
N SER A 137 -15.61 1.02 10.15
CA SER A 137 -15.23 2.44 10.04
C SER A 137 -14.05 2.66 9.08
N VAL A 138 -13.05 1.76 9.12
CA VAL A 138 -11.92 1.84 8.18
C VAL A 138 -12.37 1.66 6.73
N MET A 139 -13.17 0.65 6.46
CA MET A 139 -13.66 0.37 5.11
C MET A 139 -14.58 1.50 4.59
N GLU A 140 -15.44 2.05 5.45
CA GLU A 140 -16.24 3.23 5.12
C GLU A 140 -15.35 4.46 4.82
N ASN A 141 -14.25 4.66 5.57
CA ASN A 141 -13.29 5.71 5.29
C ASN A 141 -12.62 5.51 3.93
N ILE A 142 -12.23 4.29 3.56
CA ILE A 142 -11.69 3.98 2.23
C ILE A 142 -12.67 4.42 1.13
N VAL A 143 -13.95 4.08 1.27
CA VAL A 143 -14.99 4.48 0.32
C VAL A 143 -15.10 6.00 0.22
N ARG A 144 -15.16 6.69 1.38
CA ARG A 144 -15.33 8.15 1.42
C ARG A 144 -14.17 8.90 0.76
N ILE A 145 -12.93 8.45 1.00
CA ILE A 145 -11.73 9.16 0.51
C ILE A 145 -11.37 8.82 -0.92
N THR A 146 -11.79 7.66 -1.42
CA THR A 146 -11.47 7.24 -2.79
C THR A 146 -12.24 8.09 -3.79
N LYS A 147 -11.51 8.70 -4.72
CA LYS A 147 -12.09 9.51 -5.78
C LYS A 147 -12.88 8.64 -6.76
N ARG A 148 -13.97 9.17 -7.29
CA ARG A 148 -14.70 8.51 -8.37
C ARG A 148 -13.77 8.17 -9.54
N GLY A 149 -13.72 6.89 -9.95
CA GLY A 149 -12.76 6.37 -10.92
C GLY A 149 -11.35 6.19 -10.37
N GLY A 150 -11.16 6.33 -9.05
CA GLY A 150 -9.93 5.99 -8.36
C GLY A 150 -9.81 4.49 -8.09
N PHE A 151 -8.67 4.10 -7.54
CA PHE A 151 -8.33 2.70 -7.27
C PHE A 151 -8.10 2.46 -5.79
N VAL A 152 -8.49 1.29 -5.33
CA VAL A 152 -8.13 0.75 -4.01
C VAL A 152 -7.27 -0.50 -4.22
N LEU A 153 -6.13 -0.56 -3.56
CA LEU A 153 -5.28 -1.75 -3.49
C LEU A 153 -5.17 -2.20 -2.04
N GLN A 154 -5.52 -3.44 -1.78
CA GLN A 154 -5.40 -4.03 -0.45
C GLN A 154 -4.52 -5.29 -0.48
N PHE A 155 -3.56 -5.34 0.44
CA PHE A 155 -2.67 -6.48 0.67
C PHE A 155 -2.86 -6.92 2.12
N ILE A 156 -3.77 -7.85 2.33
CA ILE A 156 -4.37 -8.16 3.63
C ILE A 156 -4.22 -9.65 3.92
N PRO A 157 -3.97 -10.06 5.18
CA PRO A 157 -3.84 -11.47 5.54
C PRO A 157 -5.18 -12.19 5.40
N ALA A 158 -5.17 -13.33 4.68
CA ALA A 158 -6.34 -14.19 4.52
C ALA A 158 -6.35 -15.37 5.50
N GLN A 159 -5.18 -15.98 5.76
CA GLN A 159 -5.04 -17.13 6.67
C GLN A 159 -3.58 -17.37 7.06
N ASN A 160 -3.37 -18.21 8.09
CA ASN A 160 -2.05 -18.63 8.57
C ASN A 160 -1.16 -17.50 9.14
N PHE A 161 -1.76 -16.39 9.56
CA PHE A 161 -1.09 -15.27 10.22
C PHE A 161 -1.45 -15.22 11.71
N LEU A 162 -1.23 -16.32 12.44
CA LEU A 162 -1.49 -16.39 13.88
C LEU A 162 -0.67 -15.33 14.64
N ASN A 163 -1.30 -14.70 15.61
CA ASN A 163 -0.69 -13.64 16.44
C ASN A 163 -0.18 -12.42 15.66
N HIS A 164 -0.75 -12.15 14.47
CA HIS A 164 -0.35 -11.00 13.66
C HIS A 164 -1.25 -9.78 13.85
N GLY A 165 -2.55 -9.96 13.87
CA GLY A 165 -3.55 -8.90 14.02
C GLY A 165 -4.82 -9.44 14.64
N PHE A 166 -5.85 -8.59 14.71
CA PHE A 166 -7.18 -9.02 15.20
C PHE A 166 -7.89 -9.92 14.20
N TYR A 167 -7.64 -9.70 12.91
CA TYR A 167 -8.43 -10.30 11.84
C TYR A 167 -7.58 -10.94 10.76
N GLN A 168 -8.16 -11.96 10.15
CA GLN A 168 -7.78 -12.52 8.86
C GLN A 168 -9.04 -12.53 8.01
N PHE A 169 -8.95 -12.15 6.74
CA PHE A 169 -10.11 -11.78 5.96
C PHE A 169 -10.41 -12.76 4.83
N SER A 170 -11.68 -13.08 4.67
CA SER A 170 -12.16 -13.74 3.46
C SER A 170 -12.23 -12.76 2.29
N PRO A 171 -11.86 -13.16 1.07
CA PRO A 171 -12.07 -12.35 -0.14
C PRO A 171 -13.53 -11.89 -0.31
N THR A 172 -14.50 -12.69 0.13
CA THR A 172 -15.93 -12.38 0.08
C THR A 172 -16.28 -11.07 0.76
N LEU A 173 -15.63 -10.75 1.91
CA LEU A 173 -15.87 -9.49 2.60
C LEU A 173 -15.61 -8.28 1.68
N PHE A 174 -14.49 -8.31 0.98
CA PHE A 174 -14.10 -7.20 0.10
C PHE A 174 -15.00 -7.12 -1.13
N TYR A 175 -15.34 -8.26 -1.70
CA TYR A 175 -16.26 -8.30 -2.83
C TYR A 175 -17.61 -7.70 -2.48
N ASP A 176 -18.28 -8.21 -1.44
CA ASP A 176 -19.62 -7.78 -1.05
C ASP A 176 -19.64 -6.32 -0.61
N PHE A 177 -18.65 -5.92 0.21
CA PHE A 177 -18.59 -4.55 0.69
C PHE A 177 -18.37 -3.54 -0.43
N TYR A 178 -17.36 -3.76 -1.29
CA TYR A 178 -17.02 -2.81 -2.33
C TYR A 178 -18.09 -2.73 -3.43
N THR A 179 -18.62 -3.86 -3.86
CA THR A 179 -19.69 -3.87 -4.87
C THR A 179 -20.97 -3.19 -4.36
N SER A 180 -21.33 -3.40 -3.09
CA SER A 180 -22.46 -2.71 -2.44
C SER A 180 -22.23 -1.20 -2.28
N ASN A 181 -20.99 -0.73 -2.35
CA ASN A 181 -20.63 0.69 -2.28
C ASN A 181 -20.25 1.29 -3.65
N GLY A 182 -20.62 0.63 -4.75
CA GLY A 182 -20.47 1.16 -6.11
C GLY A 182 -19.06 1.04 -6.70
N PHE A 183 -18.22 0.17 -6.14
CA PHE A 183 -16.93 -0.19 -6.72
C PHE A 183 -17.07 -1.40 -7.63
N GLU A 184 -16.20 -1.48 -8.62
CA GLU A 184 -15.95 -2.65 -9.44
C GLU A 184 -14.72 -3.41 -8.92
N ILE A 185 -14.83 -4.72 -8.72
CA ILE A 185 -13.69 -5.57 -8.41
C ILE A 185 -12.97 -5.91 -9.70
N ILE A 186 -11.86 -5.25 -9.94
CA ILE A 186 -11.10 -5.43 -11.19
C ILE A 186 -10.29 -6.73 -11.15
N GLU A 187 -9.64 -7.02 -10.03
CA GLU A 187 -8.81 -8.21 -9.87
C GLU A 187 -8.74 -8.61 -8.39
N SER A 188 -8.78 -9.90 -8.11
CA SER A 188 -8.55 -10.44 -6.77
C SER A 188 -7.57 -11.63 -6.85
N TYR A 189 -6.71 -11.76 -5.84
CA TYR A 189 -5.71 -12.81 -5.77
C TYR A 189 -5.58 -13.34 -4.35
N ILE A 190 -5.38 -14.66 -4.24
CA ILE A 190 -4.80 -15.26 -3.04
C ILE A 190 -3.30 -15.37 -3.28
N VAL A 191 -2.51 -14.84 -2.37
CA VAL A 191 -1.05 -14.86 -2.46
C VAL A 191 -0.49 -15.81 -1.43
N GLU A 192 0.20 -16.84 -1.90
CA GLU A 192 0.95 -17.73 -1.04
C GLU A 192 2.33 -17.12 -0.79
N VAL A 193 2.57 -16.69 0.45
CA VAL A 193 3.85 -16.08 0.85
C VAL A 193 4.86 -17.19 1.14
N ARG A 194 5.91 -17.24 0.33
CA ARG A 194 7.00 -18.23 0.44
C ARG A 194 8.39 -17.57 0.57
N GLY A 195 8.46 -16.49 1.29
CA GLY A 195 9.69 -15.70 1.44
C GLY A 195 10.11 -15.04 0.13
N ASN A 196 11.09 -15.60 -0.58
CA ASN A 196 11.60 -14.96 -1.80
C ASN A 196 10.81 -15.29 -3.08
N LYS A 197 9.80 -16.14 -3.02
CA LYS A 197 9.03 -16.63 -4.19
C LYS A 197 7.54 -16.71 -3.88
N ASP A 198 6.91 -15.56 -3.68
CA ASP A 198 5.47 -15.51 -3.50
C ASP A 198 4.76 -15.97 -4.77
N ARG A 199 3.68 -16.73 -4.59
CA ARG A 199 2.83 -17.21 -5.67
C ARG A 199 1.48 -16.50 -5.63
N PHE A 200 1.01 -16.02 -6.78
CA PHE A 200 -0.27 -15.36 -6.95
C PHE A 200 -1.25 -16.31 -7.63
N TYR A 201 -2.37 -16.57 -6.98
CA TYR A 201 -3.48 -17.35 -7.53
C TYR A 201 -4.65 -16.38 -7.77
N TYR A 202 -5.10 -16.30 -9.02
CA TYR A 202 -6.26 -15.49 -9.34
C TYR A 202 -7.51 -16.07 -8.66
N TYR A 203 -8.29 -15.22 -8.01
CA TYR A 203 -9.51 -15.59 -7.35
C TYR A 203 -10.71 -15.02 -8.11
N ASN A 204 -11.59 -15.90 -8.58
CA ASN A 204 -12.86 -15.53 -9.22
C ASN A 204 -13.99 -15.59 -8.18
N PHE A 205 -14.79 -14.53 -8.17
CA PHE A 205 -16.04 -14.49 -7.40
C PHE A 205 -17.19 -15.05 -8.22
#